data_37f2a24ad6daa979a9122d3a5310a38c
#
_entry.id   37f2a24ad6daa979a9122d3a5310a38c
#
_cell.length_a   1.000
_cell.length_b   1.000
_cell.length_c   1.000
_cell.angle_alpha   90.00
_cell.angle_beta   90.00
_cell.angle_gamma   90.00
#
_symmetry.space_group_name_H-M   'P 1'
#
loop_
_entity.id
_entity.type
_entity.pdbx_description
1 polymer ?
#
loop_
_entity_poly.entity_id
_entity_poly.type
_entity_poly.pdbx_seq_one_letter_code
_entity_poly.pdbx_strand_id
1 'polypeptide(L)'
;MINQYKAHDHQKFFPFESMGTCNEISCIGGKCSADKSKIACGISNLGRLDSCIVYSVGGNNQWEFELDILEKTNCEVHTFDCSGPAQRFVKPENDRLHFHHICLGATRSAGPLAEGKPCTREKELCGETWTMTDIQSHFSHKQIDLLKLDIEGWEWTIFDQDYAAAAALGLNLPMQLLMEVHYCVPGRRNPRLECRVQHNYTLETASDVVRFQSHLLKNGYVVVNRDDNPSCPHCTELTLLRVSC
;
A
#
# COMPACT_ATOMS: atom_id res chain seq x y z
N MET A 1 -6.64 -17.64 28.70
CA MET A 1 -6.37 -16.19 28.90
C MET A 1 -5.58 -15.56 27.73
N ILE A 2 -5.70 -16.03 26.50
CA ILE A 2 -4.87 -15.55 25.36
C ILE A 2 -5.64 -14.59 24.42
N ASN A 3 -6.96 -14.52 24.51
CA ASN A 3 -7.76 -13.82 23.48
C ASN A 3 -8.37 -12.46 23.88
N GLN A 4 -8.30 -12.04 25.13
CA GLN A 4 -8.93 -10.76 25.51
C GLN A 4 -8.14 -9.50 25.10
N TYR A 5 -6.82 -9.59 24.96
CA TYR A 5 -6.01 -8.45 24.52
C TYR A 5 -6.06 -8.20 23.03
N LYS A 6 -6.31 -9.22 22.20
CA LYS A 6 -6.32 -9.09 20.74
C LYS A 6 -7.58 -8.41 20.19
N ALA A 7 -8.73 -8.68 20.79
CA ALA A 7 -10.00 -8.08 20.32
C ALA A 7 -10.06 -6.56 20.57
N HIS A 8 -9.44 -6.05 21.63
CA HIS A 8 -9.44 -4.62 21.93
C HIS A 8 -8.47 -3.81 21.07
N ASP A 9 -7.43 -4.42 20.53
CA ASP A 9 -6.42 -3.68 19.77
C ASP A 9 -6.92 -3.28 18.35
N HIS A 10 -7.83 -4.06 17.74
CA HIS A 10 -8.41 -3.73 16.44
C HIS A 10 -9.59 -2.73 16.51
N GLN A 11 -10.13 -2.43 17.69
CA GLN A 11 -11.22 -1.45 17.84
C GLN A 11 -10.84 -0.04 17.34
N LYS A 12 -9.56 0.29 17.37
CA LYS A 12 -9.04 1.56 16.82
C LYS A 12 -9.30 1.72 15.32
N PHE A 13 -9.49 0.62 14.60
CA PHE A 13 -9.78 0.62 13.17
C PHE A 13 -11.28 0.68 12.85
N PHE A 14 -12.16 0.79 13.85
CA PHE A 14 -13.61 0.91 13.62
C PHE A 14 -14.02 2.02 12.66
N PRO A 15 -13.33 3.17 12.56
CA PRO A 15 -13.62 4.14 11.52
C PRO A 15 -13.58 3.58 10.09
N PHE A 16 -12.83 2.50 9.85
CA PHE A 16 -12.76 1.82 8.56
C PHE A 16 -13.81 0.70 8.40
N GLU A 17 -14.99 0.88 8.94
CA GLU A 17 -16.07 -0.07 8.67
C GLU A 17 -16.42 -0.12 7.18
N SER A 18 -16.79 -1.31 6.71
CA SER A 18 -17.22 -1.50 5.33
C SER A 18 -18.48 -0.70 5.06
N MET A 19 -18.40 0.21 4.10
CA MET A 19 -19.49 1.10 3.68
C MET A 19 -20.12 0.65 2.36
N GLY A 20 -19.57 -0.37 1.74
CA GLY A 20 -20.01 -0.91 0.46
C GLY A 20 -19.88 -2.42 0.41
N THR A 21 -20.34 -3.01 -0.68
CA THR A 21 -20.25 -4.44 -0.95
C THR A 21 -19.45 -4.68 -2.22
N CYS A 22 -18.64 -5.72 -2.19
CA CYS A 22 -17.94 -6.23 -3.35
C CYS A 22 -18.69 -7.45 -3.88
N ASN A 23 -19.11 -7.41 -5.14
CA ASN A 23 -19.84 -8.53 -5.75
C ASN A 23 -18.95 -9.74 -6.05
N GLU A 24 -17.64 -9.51 -6.18
CA GLU A 24 -16.65 -10.53 -6.44
C GLU A 24 -15.42 -10.24 -5.57
N ILE A 25 -15.17 -11.09 -4.61
CA ILE A 25 -13.99 -11.03 -3.74
C ILE A 25 -12.98 -12.07 -4.21
N SER A 26 -11.73 -11.64 -4.39
CA SER A 26 -10.62 -12.50 -4.76
C SER A 26 -9.45 -12.30 -3.81
N CYS A 27 -8.84 -13.39 -3.35
CA CYS A 27 -7.57 -13.33 -2.64
C CYS A 27 -6.44 -13.39 -3.65
N ILE A 28 -5.55 -12.42 -3.61
CA ILE A 28 -4.44 -12.25 -4.52
C ILE A 28 -3.13 -12.47 -3.76
N GLY A 29 -2.26 -13.30 -4.33
CA GLY A 29 -0.96 -13.62 -3.75
C GLY A 29 -0.98 -14.80 -2.77
N GLY A 30 -2.11 -15.52 -2.66
CA GLY A 30 -2.20 -16.69 -1.80
C GLY A 30 -3.60 -17.00 -1.29
N LYS A 31 -3.65 -17.77 -0.20
CA LYS A 31 -4.92 -18.07 0.47
C LYS A 31 -5.41 -16.84 1.22
N CYS A 32 -6.72 -16.61 1.23
CA CYS A 32 -7.36 -15.59 2.08
C CYS A 32 -6.88 -15.72 3.52
N SER A 33 -6.71 -14.60 4.20
CA SER A 33 -6.20 -14.51 5.57
C SER A 33 -4.73 -14.97 5.76
N ALA A 34 -3.99 -15.17 4.67
CA ALA A 34 -2.54 -15.31 4.76
C ALA A 34 -1.88 -13.92 4.72
N ASP A 35 -0.85 -13.72 5.51
CA ASP A 35 -0.09 -12.47 5.66
C ASP A 35 0.38 -11.85 4.33
N LYS A 36 0.56 -12.69 3.30
CA LYS A 36 1.04 -12.28 1.97
C LYS A 36 -0.09 -12.03 0.96
N SER A 37 -1.33 -12.34 1.31
CA SER A 37 -2.46 -12.18 0.40
C SER A 37 -3.18 -10.87 0.67
N LYS A 38 -3.67 -10.24 -0.40
CA LYS A 38 -4.52 -9.07 -0.31
C LYS A 38 -5.91 -9.43 -0.87
N ILE A 39 -6.95 -8.88 -0.27
CA ILE A 39 -8.33 -9.07 -0.72
C ILE A 39 -8.64 -8.00 -1.75
N ALA A 40 -8.94 -8.42 -2.97
CA ALA A 40 -9.28 -7.54 -4.08
C ALA A 40 -10.74 -7.72 -4.52
N CYS A 41 -11.31 -6.66 -5.06
CA CYS A 41 -12.66 -6.61 -5.58
C CYS A 41 -12.66 -6.60 -7.12
N GLY A 42 -13.42 -7.49 -7.76
CA GLY A 42 -13.66 -7.44 -9.19
C GLY A 42 -12.44 -7.69 -10.07
N ILE A 43 -11.55 -8.58 -9.68
CA ILE A 43 -10.35 -8.92 -10.46
C ILE A 43 -10.71 -9.45 -11.85
N SER A 44 -11.82 -10.17 -11.98
CA SER A 44 -12.29 -10.62 -13.29
C SER A 44 -12.63 -9.47 -14.25
N ASN A 45 -13.02 -8.29 -13.73
CA ASN A 45 -13.24 -7.11 -14.53
C ASN A 45 -11.93 -6.51 -15.06
N LEU A 46 -10.87 -6.48 -14.22
CA LEU A 46 -9.53 -6.10 -14.67
C LEU A 46 -9.02 -7.05 -15.76
N GLY A 47 -9.27 -8.35 -15.62
CA GLY A 47 -8.89 -9.35 -16.61
C GLY A 47 -9.58 -9.19 -17.98
N ARG A 48 -10.66 -8.42 -18.07
CA ARG A 48 -11.37 -8.11 -19.32
C ARG A 48 -10.90 -6.86 -20.02
N LEU A 49 -10.05 -6.07 -19.36
CA LEU A 49 -9.46 -4.87 -19.96
C LEU A 49 -8.36 -5.28 -20.94
N ASP A 50 -8.30 -4.60 -22.08
CA ASP A 50 -7.21 -4.80 -23.06
C ASP A 50 -5.84 -4.37 -22.50
N SER A 51 -5.85 -3.37 -21.60
CA SER A 51 -4.69 -2.91 -20.85
C SER A 51 -5.12 -2.35 -19.51
N CYS A 52 -4.32 -2.59 -18.49
CA CYS A 52 -4.50 -2.02 -17.15
C CYS A 52 -3.14 -1.88 -16.44
N ILE A 53 -3.07 -0.97 -15.49
CA ILE A 53 -1.84 -0.69 -14.73
C ILE A 53 -2.08 -1.01 -13.26
N VAL A 54 -1.21 -1.86 -12.72
CA VAL A 54 -1.19 -2.22 -11.30
C VAL A 54 0.11 -1.72 -10.70
N TYR A 55 0.00 -0.98 -9.60
CA TYR A 55 1.14 -0.62 -8.77
C TYR A 55 1.15 -1.50 -7.52
N SER A 56 2.29 -2.09 -7.21
CA SER A 56 2.55 -2.83 -5.97
C SER A 56 3.68 -2.15 -5.22
N VAL A 57 3.40 -1.63 -4.04
CA VAL A 57 4.37 -0.92 -3.22
C VAL A 57 4.61 -1.68 -1.93
N GLY A 58 5.90 -1.95 -1.61
CA GLY A 58 6.29 -2.69 -0.41
C GLY A 58 6.24 -4.21 -0.60
N GLY A 59 6.87 -4.72 -1.66
CA GLY A 59 6.88 -6.17 -1.97
C GLY A 59 7.89 -6.98 -1.19
N ASN A 60 8.91 -6.36 -0.60
CA ASN A 60 9.96 -7.00 0.20
C ASN A 60 10.58 -8.27 -0.46
N ASN A 61 10.76 -8.24 -1.78
CA ASN A 61 11.23 -9.39 -2.60
C ASN A 61 10.31 -10.62 -2.54
N GLN A 62 9.04 -10.43 -2.25
CA GLN A 62 7.98 -11.43 -2.31
C GLN A 62 7.11 -11.09 -3.53
N TRP A 63 6.92 -12.05 -4.41
CA TRP A 63 6.33 -11.81 -5.73
C TRP A 63 4.99 -12.52 -5.95
N GLU A 64 4.46 -13.15 -4.91
CA GLU A 64 3.24 -13.94 -4.99
C GLU A 64 2.04 -13.10 -5.44
N PHE A 65 1.94 -11.85 -4.94
CA PHE A 65 0.86 -10.93 -5.34
C PHE A 65 0.95 -10.55 -6.82
N GLU A 66 2.13 -10.14 -7.26
CA GLU A 66 2.38 -9.69 -8.63
C GLU A 66 2.16 -10.82 -9.64
N LEU A 67 2.67 -12.02 -9.34
CA LEU A 67 2.51 -13.19 -10.19
C LEU A 67 1.04 -13.60 -10.33
N ASP A 68 0.28 -13.54 -9.25
CA ASP A 68 -1.13 -13.87 -9.24
C ASP A 68 -1.97 -12.84 -10.05
N ILE A 69 -1.64 -11.54 -9.97
CA ILE A 69 -2.22 -10.51 -10.84
C ILE A 69 -1.91 -10.78 -12.31
N LEU A 70 -0.65 -11.09 -12.64
CA LEU A 70 -0.22 -11.37 -14.01
C LEU A 70 -0.89 -12.60 -14.60
N GLU A 71 -1.18 -13.61 -13.77
CA GLU A 71 -1.91 -14.82 -14.18
C GLU A 71 -3.38 -14.54 -14.46
N LYS A 72 -4.03 -13.71 -13.62
CA LYS A 72 -5.47 -13.46 -13.67
C LYS A 72 -5.89 -12.32 -14.59
N THR A 73 -4.93 -11.47 -15.01
CA THR A 73 -5.22 -10.24 -15.76
C THR A 73 -4.24 -10.00 -16.90
N ASN A 74 -4.57 -9.05 -17.79
CA ASN A 74 -3.65 -8.54 -18.81
C ASN A 74 -2.88 -7.29 -18.37
N CYS A 75 -2.91 -6.96 -17.08
CA CYS A 75 -2.27 -5.76 -16.55
C CYS A 75 -0.75 -5.80 -16.69
N GLU A 76 -0.14 -4.62 -16.84
CA GLU A 76 1.25 -4.38 -16.48
C GLU A 76 1.34 -4.13 -14.97
N VAL A 77 2.35 -4.72 -14.34
CA VAL A 77 2.58 -4.60 -12.90
C VAL A 77 3.89 -3.89 -12.65
N HIS A 78 3.82 -2.77 -11.97
CA HIS A 78 4.97 -1.99 -11.54
C HIS A 78 5.14 -2.13 -10.03
N THR A 79 6.22 -2.78 -9.61
CA THR A 79 6.55 -2.98 -8.20
C THR A 79 7.59 -1.98 -7.74
N PHE A 80 7.31 -1.31 -6.64
CA PHE A 80 8.17 -0.30 -6.03
C PHE A 80 8.56 -0.74 -4.63
N ASP A 81 9.85 -0.87 -4.40
CA ASP A 81 10.41 -1.15 -3.09
C ASP A 81 11.84 -0.62 -3.03
N CYS A 82 12.17 0.10 -1.99
CA CYS A 82 13.48 0.69 -1.78
C CYS A 82 14.19 0.19 -0.52
N SER A 83 13.62 -0.80 0.15
CA SER A 83 14.17 -1.38 1.36
C SER A 83 15.41 -2.23 1.05
N GLY A 84 16.53 -1.90 1.66
CA GLY A 84 17.80 -2.58 1.44
C GLY A 84 18.43 -2.29 0.06
N PRO A 85 19.58 -2.91 -0.24
CA PRO A 85 20.27 -2.73 -1.49
C PRO A 85 19.47 -3.31 -2.66
N ALA A 86 19.50 -2.64 -3.83
CA ALA A 86 18.73 -3.05 -5.02
C ALA A 86 19.01 -4.50 -5.45
N GLN A 87 20.24 -4.97 -5.26
CA GLN A 87 20.69 -6.30 -5.67
C GLN A 87 20.00 -7.44 -4.90
N ARG A 88 19.35 -7.15 -3.77
CA ARG A 88 18.60 -8.17 -3.03
C ARG A 88 17.32 -8.60 -3.73
N PHE A 89 16.79 -7.76 -4.62
CA PHE A 89 15.55 -8.03 -5.32
C PHE A 89 15.79 -8.90 -6.56
N VAL A 90 15.22 -10.09 -6.54
CA VAL A 90 15.29 -11.03 -7.66
C VAL A 90 13.92 -11.07 -8.34
N LYS A 91 13.75 -10.21 -9.34
CA LYS A 91 12.50 -10.11 -10.10
C LYS A 91 12.29 -11.40 -10.93
N PRO A 92 11.09 -12.02 -10.86
CA PRO A 92 10.72 -13.10 -11.78
C PRO A 92 10.76 -12.64 -13.25
N GLU A 93 11.09 -13.56 -14.15
CA GLU A 93 11.05 -13.27 -15.58
C GLU A 93 9.61 -13.18 -16.06
N ASN A 94 9.20 -11.97 -16.40
CA ASN A 94 7.92 -11.68 -17.04
C ASN A 94 8.00 -10.27 -17.65
N ASP A 95 7.60 -10.14 -18.92
CA ASP A 95 7.68 -8.88 -19.67
C ASP A 95 6.72 -7.81 -19.16
N ARG A 96 5.63 -8.22 -18.50
CA ARG A 96 4.65 -7.32 -17.89
C ARG A 96 4.94 -6.97 -16.44
N LEU A 97 6.05 -7.48 -15.85
CA LEU A 97 6.49 -7.19 -14.50
C LEU A 97 7.69 -6.25 -14.50
N HIS A 98 7.55 -5.11 -13.89
CA HIS A 98 8.60 -4.07 -13.81
C HIS A 98 8.93 -3.81 -12.34
N PHE A 99 10.22 -3.87 -12.00
CA PHE A 99 10.69 -3.55 -10.64
C PHE A 99 11.43 -2.22 -10.64
N HIS A 100 11.13 -1.40 -9.66
CA HIS A 100 11.73 -0.08 -9.45
C HIS A 100 12.24 0.04 -8.02
N HIS A 101 13.55 0.26 -7.86
CA HIS A 101 14.15 0.51 -6.55
C HIS A 101 13.89 1.94 -6.09
N ILE A 102 12.62 2.25 -5.86
CA ILE A 102 12.07 3.56 -5.53
C ILE A 102 11.16 3.41 -4.32
N CYS A 103 11.31 4.31 -3.34
CA CYS A 103 10.38 4.47 -2.24
C CYS A 103 9.18 5.32 -2.68
N LEU A 104 7.98 4.94 -2.33
CA LEU A 104 6.83 5.84 -2.40
C LEU A 104 6.76 6.68 -1.13
N GLY A 105 6.64 7.99 -1.26
CA GLY A 105 6.57 8.91 -0.13
C GLY A 105 5.79 10.19 -0.42
N ALA A 106 5.63 11.04 0.59
CA ALA A 106 4.91 12.30 0.49
C ALA A 106 5.70 13.39 -0.26
N THR A 107 7.03 13.30 -0.28
CA THR A 107 7.91 14.27 -0.91
C THR A 107 9.04 13.55 -1.64
N ARG A 108 9.50 14.16 -2.73
CA ARG A 108 10.65 13.64 -3.48
C ARG A 108 11.95 13.88 -2.72
N SER A 109 12.82 12.86 -2.67
CA SER A 109 14.18 12.98 -2.16
C SER A 109 15.13 12.03 -2.90
N ALA A 110 16.41 12.42 -2.97
CA ALA A 110 17.43 11.65 -3.67
C ALA A 110 17.87 10.35 -2.94
N GLY A 111 17.45 10.19 -1.70
CA GLY A 111 17.79 9.01 -0.90
C GLY A 111 19.24 8.97 -0.39
N PRO A 112 19.55 8.02 0.49
CA PRO A 112 20.86 7.92 1.16
C PRO A 112 22.02 7.65 0.20
N LEU A 113 21.79 6.87 -0.86
CA LEU A 113 22.84 6.53 -1.83
C LEU A 113 23.35 7.74 -2.59
N ALA A 114 22.49 8.71 -2.91
CA ALA A 114 22.92 9.95 -3.55
C ALA A 114 23.79 10.83 -2.62
N GLU A 115 23.64 10.64 -1.31
CA GLU A 115 24.47 11.31 -0.29
C GLU A 115 25.77 10.54 0.01
N GLY A 116 26.07 9.49 -0.74
CA GLY A 116 27.26 8.65 -0.54
C GLY A 116 27.19 7.74 0.70
N LYS A 117 26.02 7.59 1.30
CA LYS A 117 25.82 6.69 2.43
C LYS A 117 25.65 5.25 1.95
N PRO A 118 26.40 4.28 2.51
CA PRO A 118 26.26 2.90 2.10
C PRO A 118 24.89 2.35 2.53
N CYS A 119 24.26 1.61 1.63
CA CYS A 119 23.06 0.84 1.91
C CYS A 119 23.45 -0.62 2.14
N THR A 120 23.40 -1.08 3.37
CA THR A 120 23.89 -2.42 3.74
C THR A 120 22.87 -3.27 4.46
N ARG A 121 21.76 -2.69 4.94
CA ARG A 121 20.75 -3.39 5.73
C ARG A 121 19.46 -3.58 4.93
N GLU A 122 18.87 -4.76 5.03
CA GLU A 122 17.62 -5.11 4.30
C GLU A 122 16.41 -4.23 4.62
N LYS A 123 16.36 -3.65 5.82
CA LYS A 123 15.24 -2.79 6.26
C LYS A 123 15.56 -1.29 6.22
N GLU A 124 16.67 -0.91 5.63
CA GLU A 124 17.06 0.48 5.44
C GLU A 124 16.43 1.01 4.15
N LEU A 125 15.90 2.23 4.16
CA LEU A 125 15.40 2.86 2.95
C LEU A 125 16.59 3.35 2.13
N CYS A 126 16.83 2.74 0.98
CA CYS A 126 18.05 2.93 0.20
C CYS A 126 17.84 3.62 -1.14
N GLY A 127 16.66 3.47 -1.73
CA GLY A 127 16.32 4.10 -3.00
C GLY A 127 15.94 5.57 -2.87
N GLU A 128 15.73 6.21 -4.01
CA GLU A 128 15.10 7.52 -4.06
C GLU A 128 13.66 7.44 -3.54
N THR A 129 13.18 8.52 -2.96
CA THR A 129 11.76 8.64 -2.61
C THR A 129 11.07 9.50 -3.66
N TRP A 130 10.00 8.98 -4.24
CA TRP A 130 9.17 9.68 -5.21
C TRP A 130 7.73 9.77 -4.71
N THR A 131 7.04 10.84 -5.11
CA THR A 131 5.60 10.94 -4.89
C THR A 131 4.85 10.07 -5.91
N MET A 132 3.57 9.76 -5.63
CA MET A 132 2.70 9.09 -6.60
C MET A 132 2.64 9.87 -7.92
N THR A 133 2.54 11.19 -7.83
CA THR A 133 2.52 12.10 -8.98
C THR A 133 3.81 12.02 -9.81
N ASP A 134 4.98 11.96 -9.14
CA ASP A 134 6.26 11.79 -9.84
C ASP A 134 6.30 10.47 -10.62
N ILE A 135 5.87 9.38 -9.96
CA ILE A 135 5.85 8.04 -10.56
C ILE A 135 4.91 8.00 -11.77
N GLN A 136 3.67 8.45 -11.62
CA GLN A 136 2.69 8.47 -12.71
C GLN A 136 3.18 9.33 -13.89
N SER A 137 3.75 10.50 -13.60
CA SER A 137 4.28 11.41 -14.63
C SER A 137 5.47 10.79 -15.36
N HIS A 138 6.39 10.14 -14.63
CA HIS A 138 7.59 9.52 -15.18
C HIS A 138 7.26 8.40 -16.18
N PHE A 139 6.31 7.54 -15.79
CA PHE A 139 5.87 6.42 -16.64
C PHE A 139 4.74 6.78 -17.60
N SER A 140 4.24 8.02 -17.57
CA SER A 140 3.10 8.49 -18.36
C SER A 140 1.80 7.71 -18.07
N HIS A 141 1.65 7.19 -16.87
CA HIS A 141 0.48 6.45 -16.42
C HIS A 141 -0.59 7.42 -15.90
N LYS A 142 -1.56 7.75 -16.72
CA LYS A 142 -2.65 8.66 -16.35
C LYS A 142 -3.64 8.04 -15.37
N GLN A 143 -3.80 6.72 -15.43
CA GLN A 143 -4.69 5.94 -14.59
C GLN A 143 -3.92 4.76 -13.99
N ILE A 144 -4.19 4.49 -12.73
CA ILE A 144 -3.80 3.26 -12.03
C ILE A 144 -5.10 2.53 -11.70
N ASP A 145 -5.24 1.30 -12.16
CA ASP A 145 -6.45 0.51 -11.94
C ASP A 145 -6.47 -0.08 -10.54
N LEU A 146 -5.31 -0.55 -10.07
CA LEU A 146 -5.17 -1.10 -8.73
C LEU A 146 -3.83 -0.69 -8.12
N LEU A 147 -3.87 -0.20 -6.87
CA LEU A 147 -2.70 0.07 -6.05
C LEU A 147 -2.70 -0.83 -4.81
N LYS A 148 -1.70 -1.69 -4.69
CA LYS A 148 -1.35 -2.35 -3.42
C LYS A 148 -0.36 -1.46 -2.67
N LEU A 149 -0.61 -1.24 -1.38
CA LEU A 149 0.21 -0.41 -0.52
C LEU A 149 0.42 -1.10 0.83
N ASP A 150 1.67 -1.45 1.13
CA ASP A 150 2.07 -2.13 2.35
C ASP A 150 3.51 -1.69 2.67
N ILE A 151 3.65 -0.59 3.40
CA ILE A 151 4.90 0.14 3.60
C ILE A 151 5.17 0.51 5.07
N GLU A 152 4.66 -0.34 5.96
CA GLU A 152 5.07 -0.36 7.37
C GLU A 152 4.86 0.99 8.11
N GLY A 153 3.72 1.65 7.84
CA GLY A 153 3.30 2.87 8.54
C GLY A 153 3.49 4.18 7.75
N TRP A 154 3.95 4.10 6.49
CA TRP A 154 4.07 5.26 5.61
C TRP A 154 2.79 5.54 4.80
N GLU A 155 1.82 4.63 4.83
CA GLU A 155 0.56 4.70 4.08
C GLU A 155 -0.16 6.03 4.31
N TRP A 156 -0.08 6.54 5.52
CA TRP A 156 -0.76 7.76 5.96
C TRP A 156 -0.19 9.02 5.34
N THR A 157 1.13 9.07 5.15
CA THR A 157 1.78 10.28 4.64
C THR A 157 1.48 10.48 3.15
N ILE A 158 1.27 9.39 2.43
CA ILE A 158 1.01 9.41 1.00
C ILE A 158 -0.35 10.05 0.72
N PHE A 159 -1.36 9.69 1.51
CA PHE A 159 -2.73 10.14 1.27
C PHE A 159 -3.01 11.54 1.82
N ASP A 160 -2.18 12.09 2.70
CA ASP A 160 -2.42 13.39 3.32
C ASP A 160 -2.00 14.57 2.42
N GLN A 161 -1.10 14.39 1.45
CA GLN A 161 -0.46 15.50 0.74
C GLN A 161 -0.56 15.50 -0.79
N ASP A 162 -0.74 14.35 -1.43
CA ASP A 162 -0.41 14.23 -2.85
C ASP A 162 -1.57 14.39 -3.85
N TYR A 163 -2.80 14.25 -3.41
CA TYR A 163 -3.92 14.18 -4.35
C TYR A 163 -4.33 15.50 -4.99
N ALA A 164 -4.11 16.62 -4.32
CA ALA A 164 -4.38 17.92 -4.91
C ALA A 164 -3.41 18.23 -6.07
N ALA A 165 -2.15 17.80 -5.94
CA ALA A 165 -1.14 17.96 -6.98
C ALA A 165 -1.44 17.03 -8.18
N ALA A 166 -1.86 15.79 -7.94
CA ALA A 166 -2.23 14.86 -8.99
C ALA A 166 -3.40 15.38 -9.85
N ALA A 167 -4.44 15.89 -9.21
CA ALA A 167 -5.59 16.46 -9.91
C ALA A 167 -5.21 17.66 -10.80
N ALA A 168 -4.31 18.54 -10.34
CA ALA A 168 -3.82 19.66 -11.10
C ALA A 168 -3.03 19.24 -12.36
N LEU A 169 -2.45 18.05 -12.37
CA LEU A 169 -1.72 17.47 -13.51
C LEU A 169 -2.62 16.58 -14.40
N GLY A 170 -3.91 16.49 -14.11
CA GLY A 170 -4.83 15.60 -14.84
C GLY A 170 -4.52 14.12 -14.62
N LEU A 171 -3.85 13.77 -13.54
CA LEU A 171 -3.60 12.40 -13.14
C LEU A 171 -4.78 11.89 -12.31
N ASN A 172 -5.17 10.66 -12.57
CA ASN A 172 -6.28 10.04 -11.86
C ASN A 172 -5.77 9.27 -10.65
N LEU A 173 -6.52 9.35 -9.57
CA LEU A 173 -6.30 8.50 -8.40
C LEU A 173 -6.57 7.03 -8.75
N PRO A 174 -5.89 6.07 -8.09
CA PRO A 174 -6.16 4.65 -8.28
C PRO A 174 -7.64 4.31 -8.13
N MET A 175 -8.14 3.40 -8.97
CA MET A 175 -9.55 2.98 -8.91
C MET A 175 -9.82 2.07 -7.72
N GLN A 176 -8.84 1.27 -7.34
CA GLN A 176 -8.91 0.38 -6.18
C GLN A 176 -7.62 0.48 -5.38
N LEU A 177 -7.75 0.49 -4.04
CA LEU A 177 -6.64 0.41 -3.10
C LEU A 177 -6.74 -0.88 -2.29
N LEU A 178 -5.64 -1.62 -2.22
CA LEU A 178 -5.42 -2.73 -1.30
C LEU A 178 -4.34 -2.27 -0.33
N MET A 179 -4.72 -1.93 0.88
CA MET A 179 -3.81 -1.22 1.79
C MET A 179 -3.74 -1.91 3.13
N GLU A 180 -2.53 -2.29 3.55
CA GLU A 180 -2.29 -2.63 4.94
C GLU A 180 -2.00 -1.35 5.71
N VAL A 181 -2.89 -1.03 6.64
CA VAL A 181 -2.78 0.17 7.47
C VAL A 181 -2.12 -0.18 8.78
N HIS A 182 -0.97 0.42 9.04
CA HIS A 182 -0.21 0.22 10.26
C HIS A 182 -0.46 1.35 11.26
N TYR A 183 -0.71 0.98 12.52
CA TYR A 183 -0.92 1.91 13.62
C TYR A 183 0.20 1.79 14.65
N CYS A 184 0.97 2.84 14.82
CA CYS A 184 2.04 2.89 15.78
C CYS A 184 1.60 3.55 17.09
N VAL A 185 1.64 2.81 18.20
CA VAL A 185 1.49 3.38 19.54
C VAL A 185 2.88 3.69 20.09
N PRO A 186 3.22 4.99 20.31
CA PRO A 186 4.49 5.35 20.94
C PRO A 186 4.61 4.70 22.32
N GLY A 187 5.81 4.20 22.62
CA GLY A 187 6.15 3.73 23.96
C GLY A 187 5.81 2.27 24.27
N ARG A 188 5.10 1.53 23.45
CA ARG A 188 5.04 0.07 23.57
C ARG A 188 6.27 -0.55 22.90
N ARG A 189 7.21 -1.01 23.71
CA ARG A 189 8.34 -1.82 23.25
C ARG A 189 7.83 -3.16 22.73
N ASN A 190 7.40 -3.21 21.49
CA ASN A 190 7.31 -4.45 20.76
C ASN A 190 8.52 -4.53 19.82
N PRO A 191 9.49 -5.41 20.07
CA PRO A 191 10.68 -5.53 19.22
C PRO A 191 10.39 -6.03 17.80
N ARG A 192 9.16 -6.48 17.51
CA ARG A 192 8.72 -6.88 16.17
C ARG A 192 8.06 -5.75 15.38
N LEU A 193 7.66 -4.68 16.05
CA LEU A 193 7.13 -3.46 15.49
C LEU A 193 8.14 -2.35 15.77
N GLU A 194 9.14 -2.27 14.95
CA GLU A 194 9.85 -1.04 14.77
C GLU A 194 8.88 -0.06 14.10
N CYS A 195 7.98 0.52 14.92
CA CYS A 195 7.44 1.82 14.59
C CYS A 195 8.65 2.72 14.40
N ARG A 196 9.16 2.78 13.19
CA ARG A 196 10.24 3.68 12.85
C ARG A 196 9.66 5.08 12.95
N VAL A 197 9.73 5.63 14.17
CA VAL A 197 9.50 7.04 14.47
C VAL A 197 10.58 7.83 13.71
N GLN A 198 10.48 7.88 12.40
CA GLN A 198 11.34 8.74 11.60
C GLN A 198 10.58 9.94 11.04
N HIS A 199 9.27 9.99 11.19
CA HIS A 199 8.49 11.12 10.67
C HIS A 199 7.36 11.48 11.64
N ASN A 200 7.01 12.76 11.66
CA ASN A 200 6.02 13.42 12.51
C ASN A 200 4.55 12.97 12.29
N TYR A 201 4.33 11.80 11.70
CA TYR A 201 3.02 11.24 11.38
C TYR A 201 2.84 9.87 12.01
N THR A 202 2.99 9.79 13.30
CA THR A 202 2.52 8.64 14.04
C THR A 202 1.02 8.80 14.24
N LEU A 203 0.25 7.81 13.79
CA LEU A 203 -1.13 7.70 14.19
C LEU A 203 -1.17 7.19 15.62
N GLU A 204 -1.27 8.12 16.51
CA GLU A 204 -1.21 7.87 17.93
C GLU A 204 -2.60 7.79 18.55
N THR A 205 -3.59 8.33 17.86
CA THR A 205 -4.93 8.51 18.42
C THR A 205 -6.04 8.05 17.49
N ALA A 206 -7.20 7.72 18.06
CA ALA A 206 -8.41 7.46 17.29
C ALA A 206 -8.80 8.64 16.37
N SER A 207 -8.45 9.87 16.76
CA SER A 207 -8.69 11.06 15.96
C SER A 207 -7.90 11.06 14.66
N ASP A 208 -6.68 10.51 14.66
CA ASP A 208 -5.87 10.41 13.46
C ASP A 208 -6.48 9.40 12.49
N VAL A 209 -6.99 8.27 13.00
CA VAL A 209 -7.70 7.28 12.20
C VAL A 209 -8.94 7.86 11.55
N VAL A 210 -9.75 8.62 12.31
CA VAL A 210 -10.95 9.31 11.80
C VAL A 210 -10.57 10.35 10.73
N ARG A 211 -9.49 11.10 10.95
CA ARG A 211 -9.00 12.09 10.00
C ARG A 211 -8.61 11.41 8.68
N PHE A 212 -7.87 10.31 8.74
CA PHE A 212 -7.45 9.56 7.57
C PHE A 212 -8.66 8.99 6.80
N GLN A 213 -9.60 8.36 7.50
CA GLN A 213 -10.85 7.92 6.89
C GLN A 213 -11.58 9.07 6.17
N SER A 214 -11.61 10.24 6.79
CA SER A 214 -12.22 11.42 6.20
C SER A 214 -11.50 11.88 4.93
N HIS A 215 -10.17 11.77 4.88
CA HIS A 215 -9.39 12.06 3.66
C HIS A 215 -9.67 11.06 2.55
N LEU A 216 -9.75 9.77 2.86
CA LEU A 216 -10.10 8.74 1.89
C LEU A 216 -11.49 9.01 1.29
N LEU A 217 -12.48 9.29 2.13
CA LEU A 217 -13.84 9.62 1.70
C LEU A 217 -13.88 10.88 0.81
N LYS A 218 -13.18 11.95 1.17
CA LYS A 218 -13.08 13.17 0.35
C LYS A 218 -12.49 12.91 -1.04
N ASN A 219 -11.62 11.90 -1.16
CA ASN A 219 -11.04 11.48 -2.44
C ASN A 219 -11.89 10.43 -3.17
N GLY A 220 -13.10 10.17 -2.68
CA GLY A 220 -14.06 9.26 -3.28
C GLY A 220 -13.86 7.79 -2.93
N TYR A 221 -12.99 7.45 -1.96
CA TYR A 221 -12.78 6.07 -1.56
C TYR A 221 -13.76 5.61 -0.50
N VAL A 222 -14.33 4.43 -0.70
CA VAL A 222 -15.15 3.72 0.27
C VAL A 222 -14.53 2.38 0.60
N VAL A 223 -14.52 2.01 1.88
CA VAL A 223 -14.09 0.69 2.33
C VAL A 223 -15.14 -0.33 1.93
N VAL A 224 -14.76 -1.36 1.18
CA VAL A 224 -15.65 -2.46 0.78
C VAL A 224 -15.28 -3.78 1.47
N ASN A 225 -14.07 -3.88 1.99
CA ASN A 225 -13.64 -4.98 2.83
C ASN A 225 -12.61 -4.50 3.86
N ARG A 226 -12.68 -5.08 5.05
CA ARG A 226 -11.69 -4.95 6.10
C ARG A 226 -11.39 -6.34 6.65
N ASP A 227 -10.12 -6.67 6.75
CA ASP A 227 -9.63 -7.93 7.34
C ASP A 227 -8.54 -7.61 8.38
N ASP A 228 -8.88 -7.84 9.64
CA ASP A 228 -7.98 -7.57 10.75
C ASP A 228 -7.00 -8.74 10.91
N ASN A 229 -5.73 -8.53 10.69
CA ASN A 229 -4.69 -9.54 10.82
C ASN A 229 -4.55 -9.99 12.30
N PRO A 230 -4.91 -11.24 12.64
CA PRO A 230 -4.82 -11.71 14.04
C PRO A 230 -3.39 -11.76 14.57
N SER A 231 -2.41 -11.80 13.69
CA SER A 231 -0.98 -11.86 14.04
C SER A 231 -0.36 -10.48 14.17
N CYS A 232 -1.02 -9.45 13.62
CA CYS A 232 -0.62 -8.06 13.70
C CYS A 232 -1.71 -7.20 14.35
N PRO A 233 -1.74 -7.06 15.68
CA PRO A 233 -2.76 -6.26 16.35
C PRO A 233 -2.67 -4.75 16.05
N HIS A 234 -1.68 -4.33 15.31
CA HIS A 234 -1.43 -2.93 14.94
C HIS A 234 -1.68 -2.66 13.46
N CYS A 235 -2.10 -3.64 12.69
CA CYS A 235 -2.41 -3.47 11.30
C CYS A 235 -3.79 -4.03 10.94
N THR A 236 -4.35 -3.50 9.87
CA THR A 236 -5.57 -3.99 9.26
C THR A 236 -5.45 -3.88 7.75
N GLU A 237 -5.96 -4.87 7.06
CA GLU A 237 -6.06 -4.89 5.60
C GLU A 237 -7.35 -4.22 5.16
N LEU A 238 -7.25 -3.28 4.25
CA LEU A 238 -8.39 -2.57 3.67
C LEU A 238 -8.44 -2.78 2.17
N THR A 239 -9.63 -3.07 1.68
CA THR A 239 -9.98 -2.93 0.26
C THR A 239 -10.87 -1.72 0.11
N LEU A 240 -10.44 -0.76 -0.71
CA LEU A 240 -11.20 0.44 -0.97
C LEU A 240 -11.46 0.57 -2.47
N LEU A 241 -12.66 0.96 -2.81
CA LEU A 241 -13.03 1.31 -4.18
C LEU A 241 -13.25 2.82 -4.28
N ARG A 242 -12.78 3.39 -5.38
CA ARG A 242 -13.09 4.77 -5.72
C ARG A 242 -14.43 4.83 -6.43
N VAL A 243 -15.38 5.53 -5.82
CA VAL A 243 -16.66 5.84 -6.42
C VAL A 243 -16.58 7.22 -7.07
N SER A 244 -16.87 7.28 -8.36
CA SER A 244 -17.07 8.56 -9.06
C SER A 244 -18.47 9.06 -8.76
N CYS A 245 -18.59 10.24 -8.19
CA CYS A 245 -19.86 10.97 -8.13
C CYS A 245 -20.13 11.67 -9.46
#